data_b09e220704d4950735bfe67adcfc4ac9
#
_entry.id   b09e220704d4950735bfe67adcfc4ac9
#
_cell.length_a   1.000
_cell.length_b   1.000
_cell.length_c   1.000
_cell.angle_alpha   90.00
_cell.angle_beta   90.00
_cell.angle_gamma   90.00
#
_symmetry.space_group_name_H-M   'P 1'
#
loop_
_entity.id
_entity.type
_entity.pdbx_description
1 polymer ?
#
loop_
_entity_poly.entity_id
_entity_poly.type
_entity_poly.pdbx_seq_one_letter_code
_entity_poly.pdbx_strand_id
1 'polypeptide(L)'
;MKKVTRHILSYSSDASAYFEAVRDMPDAIWLDSGKPHSNQGSIDIISSNPDTIIETWGNVSTITDSSGIRTSDEDPFTIVQQALDPLMPMEPSLLNTPFTGGIMGFFGYDLGRHLIDIPDVADSILNFPDMRVGRYLWALIIDHITKQAEIIFHENCDVSLKLTVIDRLMNNSKPNEIKRGVFCLKAPFSASTKKSEYVSSIETIKNYIASGDCYQTNYTQHFSAPFEGDEWEAYRVLRTTCASPY
;
A
#
# COMPACT_ATOMS: atom_id res chain seq x y z
N MET A 1 -12.65 -18.61 -18.73
CA MET A 1 -12.17 -17.23 -18.48
C MET A 1 -12.85 -16.71 -17.23
N LYS A 2 -12.11 -16.02 -16.38
CA LYS A 2 -12.58 -15.50 -15.09
C LYS A 2 -13.49 -14.30 -15.28
N LYS A 3 -14.56 -14.23 -14.47
CA LYS A 3 -15.59 -13.20 -14.54
C LYS A 3 -15.54 -12.27 -13.32
N VAL A 4 -16.16 -11.11 -13.46
CA VAL A 4 -16.35 -10.16 -12.36
C VAL A 4 -17.82 -9.79 -12.22
N THR A 5 -18.21 -9.43 -11.00
CA THR A 5 -19.49 -8.79 -10.70
C THR A 5 -19.24 -7.33 -10.38
N ARG A 6 -20.07 -6.41 -10.88
CA ARG A 6 -19.93 -4.96 -10.70
C ARG A 6 -21.14 -4.38 -9.99
N HIS A 7 -20.89 -3.42 -9.09
CA HIS A 7 -21.92 -2.61 -8.42
C HIS A 7 -21.54 -1.15 -8.52
N ILE A 8 -22.39 -0.36 -9.14
CA ILE A 8 -22.18 1.07 -9.32
C ILE A 8 -22.47 1.79 -8.01
N LEU A 9 -21.58 2.73 -7.65
CA LEU A 9 -21.72 3.64 -6.53
C LEU A 9 -21.86 5.09 -6.99
N SER A 10 -22.28 5.97 -6.08
CA SER A 10 -22.23 7.41 -6.33
C SER A 10 -20.78 7.88 -6.42
N TYR A 11 -20.45 8.64 -7.44
CA TYR A 11 -19.12 9.24 -7.55
C TYR A 11 -18.89 10.27 -6.43
N SER A 12 -17.71 10.23 -5.81
CA SER A 12 -17.19 11.26 -4.94
C SER A 12 -15.82 11.70 -5.43
N SER A 13 -15.53 12.99 -5.42
CA SER A 13 -14.19 13.51 -5.71
C SER A 13 -13.19 13.25 -4.58
N ASP A 14 -13.67 12.94 -3.38
CA ASP A 14 -12.87 12.53 -2.22
C ASP A 14 -13.27 11.11 -1.82
N ALA A 15 -12.32 10.19 -1.93
CA ALA A 15 -12.51 8.78 -1.60
C ALA A 15 -12.42 8.46 -0.09
N SER A 16 -12.07 9.45 0.75
CA SER A 16 -11.86 9.27 2.20
C SER A 16 -13.05 8.60 2.89
N ALA A 17 -14.28 8.99 2.54
CA ALA A 17 -15.47 8.41 3.16
C ALA A 17 -15.66 6.94 2.81
N TYR A 18 -15.27 6.52 1.61
CA TYR A 18 -15.30 5.13 1.19
C TYR A 18 -14.24 4.31 1.92
N PHE A 19 -13.02 4.85 2.05
CA PHE A 19 -11.97 4.17 2.82
C PHE A 19 -12.35 4.07 4.31
N GLU A 20 -12.91 5.13 4.89
CA GLU A 20 -13.41 5.13 6.27
C GLU A 20 -14.41 4.01 6.55
N ALA A 21 -15.22 3.64 5.56
CA ALA A 21 -16.21 2.55 5.71
C ALA A 21 -15.57 1.17 5.80
N VAL A 22 -14.32 0.99 5.35
CA VAL A 22 -13.66 -0.32 5.27
C VAL A 22 -12.29 -0.37 5.97
N ARG A 23 -11.73 0.74 6.46
CA ARG A 23 -10.38 0.80 7.03
C ARG A 23 -10.17 -0.04 8.29
N ASP A 24 -11.23 -0.44 8.98
CA ASP A 24 -11.19 -1.34 10.13
C ASP A 24 -11.20 -2.83 9.73
N MET A 25 -11.40 -3.13 8.45
CA MET A 25 -11.33 -4.48 7.93
C MET A 25 -9.87 -4.93 7.79
N PRO A 26 -9.58 -6.24 7.91
CA PRO A 26 -8.22 -6.75 7.81
C PRO A 26 -7.50 -6.28 6.54
N ASP A 27 -6.25 -5.84 6.70
CA ASP A 27 -5.37 -5.42 5.59
C ASP A 27 -6.05 -4.47 4.59
N ALA A 28 -6.83 -3.52 5.11
CA ALA A 28 -7.44 -2.48 4.28
C ALA A 28 -6.34 -1.65 3.61
N ILE A 29 -6.48 -1.44 2.30
CA ILE A 29 -5.52 -0.73 1.47
C ILE A 29 -6.23 0.28 0.58
N TRP A 30 -5.60 1.44 0.40
CA TRP A 30 -6.03 2.49 -0.50
C TRP A 30 -4.85 2.99 -1.32
N LEU A 31 -4.92 2.81 -2.63
CA LEU A 31 -4.06 3.47 -3.59
C LEU A 31 -4.71 4.83 -3.90
N ASP A 32 -4.22 5.86 -3.23
CA ASP A 32 -4.81 7.20 -3.22
C ASP A 32 -4.32 8.04 -4.39
N SER A 33 -5.22 8.51 -5.23
CA SER A 33 -4.92 9.44 -6.33
C SER A 33 -4.55 10.86 -5.86
N GLY A 34 -4.72 11.15 -4.57
CA GLY A 34 -4.56 12.50 -4.00
C GLY A 34 -5.72 13.44 -4.29
N LYS A 35 -6.82 12.99 -4.94
CA LYS A 35 -8.01 13.82 -5.21
C LYS A 35 -8.78 14.12 -3.92
N PRO A 36 -9.38 15.31 -3.78
CA PRO A 36 -9.43 16.41 -4.76
C PRO A 36 -8.21 17.35 -4.75
N HIS A 37 -7.19 17.08 -3.94
CA HIS A 37 -6.07 17.99 -3.69
C HIS A 37 -4.97 17.92 -4.75
N SER A 38 -4.81 16.76 -5.41
CA SER A 38 -3.84 16.55 -6.51
C SER A 38 -4.50 16.75 -7.88
N ASN A 39 -3.75 17.29 -8.83
CA ASN A 39 -4.14 17.37 -10.24
C ASN A 39 -3.64 16.19 -11.08
N GLN A 40 -2.76 15.34 -10.56
CA GLN A 40 -2.07 14.29 -11.32
C GLN A 40 -2.77 12.94 -11.26
N GLY A 41 -3.19 12.48 -10.08
CA GLY A 41 -3.86 11.19 -9.92
C GLY A 41 -5.25 11.16 -10.59
N SER A 42 -5.64 10.03 -11.13
CA SER A 42 -6.91 9.87 -11.84
C SER A 42 -7.78 8.72 -11.34
N ILE A 43 -7.21 7.76 -10.62
CA ILE A 43 -7.92 6.55 -10.18
C ILE A 43 -7.59 6.28 -8.71
N ASP A 44 -8.61 6.11 -7.88
CA ASP A 44 -8.46 5.53 -6.54
C ASP A 44 -8.83 4.05 -6.58
N ILE A 45 -8.08 3.24 -5.85
CA ILE A 45 -8.37 1.81 -5.66
C ILE A 45 -8.37 1.52 -4.17
N ILE A 46 -9.50 1.04 -3.65
CA ILE A 46 -9.67 0.66 -2.24
C ILE A 46 -10.03 -0.82 -2.17
N SER A 47 -9.41 -1.56 -1.24
CA SER A 47 -9.73 -2.94 -0.96
C SER A 47 -9.44 -3.33 0.49
N SER A 48 -9.77 -4.56 0.86
CA SER A 48 -9.48 -5.17 2.17
C SER A 48 -9.66 -6.68 2.11
N ASN A 49 -9.33 -7.37 3.21
CA ASN A 49 -9.52 -8.81 3.35
C ASN A 49 -8.92 -9.61 2.19
N PRO A 50 -7.59 -9.54 1.98
CA PRO A 50 -6.94 -10.40 1.01
C PRO A 50 -7.14 -11.87 1.39
N ASP A 51 -7.31 -12.75 0.42
CA ASP A 51 -7.44 -14.19 0.65
C ASP A 51 -6.08 -14.89 0.78
N THR A 52 -5.02 -14.19 0.40
CA THR A 52 -3.62 -14.63 0.56
C THR A 52 -2.77 -13.43 0.94
N ILE A 53 -1.91 -13.58 1.96
CA ILE A 53 -0.90 -12.59 2.34
C ILE A 53 0.47 -13.23 2.14
N ILE A 54 1.39 -12.49 1.53
CA ILE A 54 2.79 -12.88 1.35
C ILE A 54 3.65 -11.82 2.02
N GLU A 55 4.51 -12.25 2.95
CA GLU A 55 5.42 -11.37 3.69
C GLU A 55 6.84 -11.95 3.60
N THR A 56 7.79 -11.16 3.11
CA THR A 56 9.18 -11.58 2.92
C THR A 56 10.11 -10.82 3.84
N TRP A 57 10.95 -11.56 4.57
CA TRP A 57 12.03 -11.07 5.43
C TRP A 57 13.34 -11.75 5.02
N GLY A 58 14.28 -11.00 4.49
CA GLY A 58 15.49 -11.58 3.91
C GLY A 58 15.13 -12.67 2.90
N ASN A 59 15.65 -13.89 3.09
CA ASN A 59 15.46 -15.00 2.14
C ASN A 59 14.23 -15.86 2.43
N VAL A 60 13.36 -15.46 3.34
CA VAL A 60 12.19 -16.29 3.73
C VAL A 60 10.90 -15.52 3.50
N SER A 61 10.01 -16.10 2.73
CA SER A 61 8.64 -15.65 2.56
C SER A 61 7.69 -16.48 3.40
N THR A 62 6.80 -15.81 4.14
CA THR A 62 5.67 -16.40 4.83
C THR A 62 4.41 -16.19 4.01
N ILE A 63 3.70 -17.26 3.70
CA ILE A 63 2.44 -17.24 2.95
C ILE A 63 1.32 -17.65 3.90
N THR A 64 0.31 -16.78 4.04
CA THR A 64 -0.88 -17.02 4.86
C THR A 64 -2.11 -17.03 3.97
N ASP A 65 -2.85 -18.13 3.96
CA ASP A 65 -4.10 -18.28 3.21
C ASP A 65 -5.08 -19.23 3.95
N SER A 66 -6.16 -19.61 3.30
CA SER A 66 -7.18 -20.51 3.88
C SER A 66 -6.66 -21.90 4.25
N SER A 67 -5.50 -22.33 3.71
CA SER A 67 -4.86 -23.60 4.06
C SER A 67 -3.96 -23.50 5.31
N GLY A 68 -3.71 -22.30 5.80
CA GLY A 68 -2.88 -22.01 6.96
C GLY A 68 -1.68 -21.14 6.63
N ILE A 69 -0.65 -21.24 7.49
CA ILE A 69 0.61 -20.49 7.36
C ILE A 69 1.70 -21.46 6.91
N ARG A 70 2.46 -21.10 5.89
CA ARG A 70 3.64 -21.83 5.40
C ARG A 70 4.76 -20.87 5.07
N THR A 71 5.98 -21.35 5.07
CA THR A 71 7.17 -20.61 4.67
C THR A 71 7.78 -21.18 3.41
N SER A 72 8.47 -20.36 2.63
CA SER A 72 9.20 -20.73 1.42
C SER A 72 10.47 -19.89 1.31
N ASP A 73 11.53 -20.48 0.76
CA ASP A 73 12.78 -19.84 0.38
C ASP A 73 12.90 -19.65 -1.16
N GLU A 74 11.78 -19.89 -1.87
CA GLU A 74 11.69 -19.55 -3.29
C GLU A 74 11.78 -18.03 -3.50
N ASP A 75 12.19 -17.64 -4.71
CA ASP A 75 12.20 -16.25 -5.13
C ASP A 75 10.83 -15.57 -4.87
N PRO A 76 10.79 -14.43 -4.16
CA PRO A 76 9.54 -13.75 -3.80
C PRO A 76 8.64 -13.41 -4.98
N PHE A 77 9.22 -13.08 -6.14
CA PHE A 77 8.46 -12.77 -7.36
C PHE A 77 7.80 -14.03 -7.94
N THR A 78 8.47 -15.17 -7.83
CA THR A 78 7.89 -16.47 -8.20
C THR A 78 6.69 -16.81 -7.31
N ILE A 79 6.80 -16.59 -6.00
CA ILE A 79 5.68 -16.79 -5.05
C ILE A 79 4.50 -15.88 -5.38
N VAL A 80 4.76 -14.60 -5.69
CA VAL A 80 3.73 -13.65 -6.13
C VAL A 80 3.05 -14.12 -7.42
N GLN A 81 3.83 -14.61 -8.41
CA GLN A 81 3.29 -15.14 -9.66
C GLN A 81 2.39 -16.35 -9.40
N GLN A 82 2.82 -17.30 -8.57
CA GLN A 82 2.01 -18.46 -8.17
C GLN A 82 0.69 -18.05 -7.50
N ALA A 83 0.71 -16.96 -6.72
CA ALA A 83 -0.51 -16.42 -6.11
C ALA A 83 -1.45 -15.77 -7.14
N LEU A 84 -0.94 -15.23 -8.25
CA LEU A 84 -1.73 -14.63 -9.34
C LEU A 84 -2.32 -15.65 -10.30
N ASP A 85 -1.63 -16.76 -10.55
CA ASP A 85 -2.03 -17.75 -11.55
C ASP A 85 -3.49 -18.23 -11.43
N PRO A 86 -4.04 -18.47 -10.22
CA PRO A 86 -5.44 -18.86 -10.07
C PRO A 86 -6.47 -17.83 -10.53
N LEU A 87 -6.06 -16.57 -10.68
CA LEU A 87 -6.92 -15.47 -11.14
C LEU A 87 -6.98 -15.36 -12.67
N MET A 88 -6.11 -16.07 -13.38
CA MET A 88 -5.97 -15.99 -14.83
C MET A 88 -6.61 -17.23 -15.52
N PRO A 89 -6.94 -17.14 -16.83
CA PRO A 89 -7.03 -15.94 -17.65
C PRO A 89 -8.33 -15.16 -17.43
N MET A 90 -8.23 -13.83 -17.48
CA MET A 90 -9.39 -12.93 -17.41
C MET A 90 -10.10 -12.83 -18.77
N GLU A 91 -11.38 -12.43 -18.75
CA GLU A 91 -12.10 -12.10 -19.99
C GLU A 91 -11.47 -10.88 -20.69
N PRO A 92 -11.32 -10.91 -22.04
CA PRO A 92 -10.74 -9.78 -22.79
C PRO A 92 -11.47 -8.44 -22.59
N SER A 93 -12.77 -8.48 -22.32
CA SER A 93 -13.59 -7.29 -22.02
C SER A 93 -13.15 -6.56 -20.74
N LEU A 94 -12.37 -7.20 -19.89
CA LEU A 94 -11.89 -6.66 -18.61
C LEU A 94 -10.49 -6.05 -18.69
N LEU A 95 -9.80 -6.14 -19.84
CA LEU A 95 -8.42 -5.66 -19.99
C LEU A 95 -8.25 -4.16 -19.70
N ASN A 96 -9.31 -3.36 -19.90
CA ASN A 96 -9.28 -1.92 -19.60
C ASN A 96 -9.79 -1.58 -18.19
N THR A 97 -10.11 -2.58 -17.38
CA THR A 97 -10.52 -2.36 -15.99
C THR A 97 -9.26 -2.28 -15.13
N PRO A 98 -9.04 -1.20 -14.35
CA PRO A 98 -7.80 -0.97 -13.60
C PRO A 98 -7.44 -2.09 -12.64
N PHE A 99 -8.46 -2.73 -12.04
CA PHE A 99 -8.27 -3.86 -11.14
C PHE A 99 -9.48 -4.80 -11.16
N THR A 100 -9.23 -6.09 -11.30
CA THR A 100 -10.28 -7.12 -11.37
C THR A 100 -10.04 -8.29 -10.41
N GLY A 101 -9.09 -8.12 -9.52
CA GLY A 101 -8.47 -9.09 -8.63
C GLY A 101 -6.99 -9.16 -8.93
N GLY A 102 -6.15 -9.25 -7.89
CA GLY A 102 -4.71 -9.22 -8.06
C GLY A 102 -3.97 -8.96 -6.75
N ILE A 103 -2.72 -8.57 -6.89
CA ILE A 103 -1.81 -8.29 -5.78
C ILE A 103 -1.72 -6.79 -5.54
N MET A 104 -1.87 -6.37 -4.28
CA MET A 104 -1.59 -5.00 -3.82
C MET A 104 -0.80 -5.06 -2.52
N GLY A 105 0.06 -4.05 -2.31
CA GLY A 105 0.92 -3.93 -1.13
C GLY A 105 2.18 -3.17 -1.47
N PHE A 106 3.26 -3.46 -0.76
CA PHE A 106 4.54 -2.83 -1.06
C PHE A 106 5.65 -3.86 -1.35
N PHE A 107 6.52 -3.45 -2.25
CA PHE A 107 7.80 -4.07 -2.57
C PHE A 107 8.87 -3.12 -2.09
N GLY A 108 9.60 -3.48 -1.01
CA GLY A 108 10.65 -2.67 -0.43
C GLY A 108 11.86 -2.55 -1.35
N TYR A 109 12.66 -1.51 -1.16
CA TYR A 109 13.85 -1.27 -1.97
C TYR A 109 14.86 -2.43 -1.86
N ASP A 110 15.04 -2.95 -0.64
CA ASP A 110 15.99 -4.03 -0.34
C ASP A 110 15.58 -5.40 -0.90
N LEU A 111 14.32 -5.56 -1.34
CA LEU A 111 13.89 -6.75 -2.08
C LEU A 111 14.74 -6.97 -3.36
N GLY A 112 15.33 -5.91 -3.91
CA GLY A 112 16.26 -5.98 -5.03
C GLY A 112 17.52 -6.83 -4.76
N ARG A 113 17.85 -7.12 -3.50
CA ARG A 113 18.96 -8.01 -3.10
C ARG A 113 18.75 -9.47 -3.56
N HIS A 114 17.51 -9.86 -3.81
CA HIS A 114 17.21 -11.16 -4.44
C HIS A 114 17.63 -11.22 -5.92
N LEU A 115 17.79 -10.07 -6.57
CA LEU A 115 18.14 -9.98 -7.99
C LEU A 115 19.61 -9.62 -8.22
N ILE A 116 20.23 -8.94 -7.25
CA ILE A 116 21.60 -8.41 -7.36
C ILE A 116 22.35 -8.71 -6.06
N ASP A 117 23.58 -9.20 -6.19
CA ASP A 117 24.45 -9.44 -5.04
C ASP A 117 24.99 -8.10 -4.50
N ILE A 118 24.29 -7.54 -3.53
CA ILE A 118 24.66 -6.30 -2.84
C ILE A 118 24.88 -6.62 -1.37
N PRO A 119 26.06 -6.27 -0.78
CA PRO A 119 26.31 -6.49 0.64
C PRO A 119 25.27 -5.82 1.53
N ASP A 120 24.78 -6.53 2.53
CA ASP A 120 23.96 -5.98 3.60
C ASP A 120 24.86 -5.39 4.68
N VAL A 121 25.07 -4.06 4.61
CA VAL A 121 25.99 -3.34 5.50
C VAL A 121 25.27 -2.35 6.42
N ALA A 122 23.97 -2.17 6.25
CA ALA A 122 23.19 -1.20 7.02
C ALA A 122 22.25 -1.90 8.00
N ASP A 123 22.24 -1.41 9.25
CA ASP A 123 21.24 -1.86 10.22
C ASP A 123 19.85 -1.40 9.81
N SER A 124 18.88 -2.31 9.82
CA SER A 124 17.47 -1.97 9.60
C SER A 124 16.95 -1.16 10.78
N ILE A 125 16.70 0.13 10.55
CA ILE A 125 16.15 1.04 11.58
C ILE A 125 14.65 0.77 11.79
N LEU A 126 13.97 0.34 10.75
CA LEU A 126 12.54 0.04 10.76
C LEU A 126 12.35 -1.48 10.68
N ASN A 127 11.57 -2.01 11.61
CA ASN A 127 11.19 -3.43 11.58
C ASN A 127 10.06 -3.63 10.57
N PHE A 128 10.39 -3.50 9.27
CA PHE A 128 9.49 -3.72 8.13
C PHE A 128 9.98 -4.89 7.30
N PRO A 129 9.07 -5.72 6.76
CA PRO A 129 9.44 -6.76 5.80
C PRO A 129 9.95 -6.14 4.48
N ASP A 130 10.78 -6.91 3.75
CA ASP A 130 11.26 -6.50 2.42
C ASP A 130 10.12 -6.45 1.40
N MET A 131 9.08 -7.26 1.61
CA MET A 131 7.83 -7.25 0.85
C MET A 131 6.66 -7.64 1.74
N ARG A 132 5.54 -6.93 1.62
CA ARG A 132 4.25 -7.37 2.15
C ARG A 132 3.17 -7.05 1.16
N VAL A 133 2.54 -8.10 0.62
CA VAL A 133 1.50 -7.99 -0.39
C VAL A 133 0.33 -8.91 -0.04
N GLY A 134 -0.88 -8.48 -0.43
CA GLY A 134 -2.09 -9.28 -0.32
C GLY A 134 -2.70 -9.57 -1.69
N ARG A 135 -3.31 -10.74 -1.86
CA ARG A 135 -4.14 -11.05 -3.02
C ARG A 135 -5.57 -10.65 -2.72
N TYR A 136 -6.03 -9.60 -3.39
CA TYR A 136 -7.36 -9.03 -3.19
C TYR A 136 -8.30 -9.49 -4.31
N LEU A 137 -9.49 -9.94 -3.94
CA LEU A 137 -10.51 -10.45 -4.85
C LEU A 137 -11.66 -9.47 -5.07
N TRP A 138 -11.55 -8.27 -4.54
CA TRP A 138 -12.47 -7.17 -4.80
C TRP A 138 -11.74 -5.84 -4.76
N ALA A 139 -12.31 -4.81 -5.37
CA ALA A 139 -11.88 -3.44 -5.18
C ALA A 139 -13.03 -2.46 -5.46
N LEU A 140 -13.03 -1.34 -4.75
CA LEU A 140 -13.71 -0.13 -5.17
C LEU A 140 -12.77 0.67 -6.04
N ILE A 141 -13.20 0.97 -7.26
CA ILE A 141 -12.48 1.80 -8.23
C ILE A 141 -13.24 3.10 -8.38
N ILE A 142 -12.54 4.22 -8.22
CA ILE A 142 -13.09 5.56 -8.45
C ILE A 142 -12.27 6.21 -9.56
N ASP A 143 -12.88 6.39 -10.71
CA ASP A 143 -12.30 7.06 -11.87
C ASP A 143 -12.70 8.54 -11.87
N HIS A 144 -11.74 9.40 -11.65
CA HIS A 144 -11.95 10.85 -11.57
C HIS A 144 -12.06 11.53 -12.94
N ILE A 145 -11.63 10.85 -14.01
CA ILE A 145 -11.79 11.35 -15.38
C ILE A 145 -13.23 11.13 -15.86
N THR A 146 -13.71 9.90 -15.73
CA THR A 146 -15.08 9.54 -16.14
C THR A 146 -16.13 9.87 -15.09
N LYS A 147 -15.70 10.22 -13.87
CA LYS A 147 -16.55 10.48 -12.70
C LYS A 147 -17.47 9.29 -12.38
N GLN A 148 -16.88 8.11 -12.36
CA GLN A 148 -17.56 6.87 -12.04
C GLN A 148 -16.93 6.22 -10.80
N ALA A 149 -17.76 5.52 -10.05
CA ALA A 149 -17.32 4.70 -8.92
C ALA A 149 -18.02 3.35 -8.99
N GLU A 150 -17.26 2.26 -8.90
CA GLU A 150 -17.80 0.91 -8.94
C GLU A 150 -17.05 -0.04 -8.04
N ILE A 151 -17.77 -0.94 -7.38
CA ILE A 151 -17.19 -2.09 -6.70
C ILE A 151 -17.09 -3.23 -7.70
N ILE A 152 -15.92 -3.83 -7.80
CA ILE A 152 -15.65 -4.99 -8.63
C ILE A 152 -15.31 -6.16 -7.74
N PHE A 153 -15.97 -7.30 -7.96
CA PHE A 153 -15.68 -8.57 -7.30
C PHE A 153 -15.25 -9.59 -8.33
N HIS A 154 -14.08 -10.18 -8.12
CA HIS A 154 -13.66 -11.38 -8.84
C HIS A 154 -14.60 -12.55 -8.54
N GLU A 155 -14.79 -13.48 -9.47
CA GLU A 155 -15.72 -14.62 -9.27
C GLU A 155 -15.37 -15.48 -8.04
N ASN A 156 -14.08 -15.61 -7.71
CA ASN A 156 -13.58 -16.36 -6.55
C ASN A 156 -13.78 -15.62 -5.21
N CYS A 157 -14.22 -14.35 -5.22
CA CYS A 157 -14.43 -13.61 -3.97
C CYS A 157 -15.54 -14.27 -3.15
N ASP A 158 -15.31 -14.45 -1.85
CA ASP A 158 -16.26 -15.04 -0.92
C ASP A 158 -17.58 -14.26 -0.87
N VAL A 159 -18.71 -14.99 -0.81
CA VAL A 159 -20.05 -14.38 -0.83
C VAL A 159 -20.31 -13.55 0.42
N SER A 160 -19.84 -13.99 1.58
CA SER A 160 -20.04 -13.25 2.84
C SER A 160 -19.26 -11.94 2.83
N LEU A 161 -18.04 -11.95 2.27
CA LEU A 161 -17.23 -10.74 2.08
C LEU A 161 -17.92 -9.78 1.10
N LYS A 162 -18.45 -10.27 -0.04
CA LYS A 162 -19.21 -9.44 -0.99
C LYS A 162 -20.37 -8.71 -0.30
N LEU A 163 -21.17 -9.43 0.47
CA LEU A 163 -22.31 -8.85 1.17
C LEU A 163 -21.87 -7.81 2.20
N THR A 164 -20.81 -8.08 2.96
CA THR A 164 -20.27 -7.14 3.94
C THR A 164 -19.76 -5.87 3.27
N VAL A 165 -19.00 -5.98 2.19
CA VAL A 165 -18.46 -4.82 1.44
C VAL A 165 -19.60 -3.98 0.84
N ILE A 166 -20.57 -4.61 0.22
CA ILE A 166 -21.76 -3.93 -0.33
C ILE A 166 -22.50 -3.17 0.77
N ASP A 167 -22.76 -3.82 1.90
CA ASP A 167 -23.46 -3.18 3.02
C ASP A 167 -22.72 -1.95 3.54
N ARG A 168 -21.40 -2.05 3.76
CA ARG A 168 -20.59 -0.94 4.24
C ARG A 168 -20.50 0.23 3.26
N LEU A 169 -20.31 -0.05 1.98
CA LEU A 169 -20.08 0.98 0.97
C LEU A 169 -21.38 1.58 0.41
N MET A 170 -22.48 0.82 0.36
CA MET A 170 -23.75 1.30 -0.20
C MET A 170 -24.73 1.81 0.87
N ASN A 171 -24.77 1.16 2.05
CA ASN A 171 -25.75 1.47 3.09
C ASN A 171 -25.17 2.36 4.18
N ASN A 172 -23.89 2.81 4.06
CA ASN A 172 -23.19 3.58 5.09
C ASN A 172 -23.30 2.91 6.48
N SER A 173 -23.31 1.59 6.53
CA SER A 173 -23.24 0.84 7.78
C SER A 173 -21.91 1.17 8.43
N LYS A 174 -21.90 2.17 9.33
CA LYS A 174 -20.68 2.63 9.98
C LYS A 174 -20.06 1.45 10.72
N PRO A 175 -18.74 1.24 10.55
CA PRO A 175 -18.03 0.32 11.40
C PRO A 175 -18.25 0.74 12.85
N ASN A 176 -18.23 -0.24 13.78
CA ASN A 176 -18.22 0.07 15.20
C ASN A 176 -17.12 1.11 15.46
N GLU A 177 -17.48 2.30 15.95
CA GLU A 177 -16.52 3.37 16.21
C GLU A 177 -15.42 2.84 17.13
N ILE A 178 -14.29 2.47 16.53
CA ILE A 178 -13.06 2.29 17.29
C ILE A 178 -12.63 3.70 17.69
N LYS A 179 -12.96 4.10 18.91
CA LYS A 179 -12.53 5.39 19.48
C LYS A 179 -11.01 5.35 19.68
N ARG A 180 -10.25 5.64 18.65
CA ARG A 180 -8.77 5.66 18.73
C ARG A 180 -8.24 6.96 19.34
N GLY A 181 -9.08 7.93 19.64
CA GLY A 181 -8.69 9.24 20.18
C GLY A 181 -8.17 10.18 19.08
N VAL A 182 -7.99 11.44 19.46
CA VAL A 182 -7.43 12.48 18.58
C VAL A 182 -5.94 12.26 18.42
N PHE A 183 -5.44 12.31 17.19
CA PHE A 183 -4.01 12.22 16.91
C PHE A 183 -3.25 13.38 17.54
N CYS A 184 -2.19 13.07 18.30
CA CYS A 184 -1.26 14.09 18.78
C CYS A 184 0.17 13.54 18.90
N LEU A 185 1.15 14.39 18.58
CA LEU A 185 2.55 14.09 18.83
C LEU A 185 2.86 14.22 20.32
N LYS A 186 3.57 13.26 20.90
CA LYS A 186 3.99 13.27 22.31
C LYS A 186 5.32 13.99 22.54
N ALA A 187 6.09 14.21 21.49
CA ALA A 187 7.34 14.95 21.51
C ALA A 187 7.59 15.59 20.12
N PRO A 188 8.45 16.61 20.04
CA PRO A 188 8.93 17.10 18.75
C PRO A 188 9.64 16.01 17.96
N PHE A 189 9.67 16.17 16.63
CA PHE A 189 10.47 15.29 15.77
C PHE A 189 11.95 15.35 16.13
N SER A 190 12.58 14.20 16.23
CA SER A 190 14.01 14.04 16.40
C SER A 190 14.65 13.46 15.14
N ALA A 191 15.77 14.04 14.72
CA ALA A 191 16.54 13.54 13.59
C ALA A 191 17.38 12.32 14.01
N SER A 192 17.49 11.31 13.12
CA SER A 192 18.33 10.13 13.34
C SER A 192 19.83 10.45 13.34
N THR A 193 20.23 11.52 12.64
CA THR A 193 21.61 11.93 12.44
C THR A 193 21.86 13.32 13.07
N LYS A 194 22.96 13.49 13.81
CA LYS A 194 23.34 14.79 14.36
C LYS A 194 23.69 15.77 13.24
N LYS A 195 23.43 17.06 13.43
CA LYS A 195 23.73 18.11 12.43
C LYS A 195 25.19 18.11 12.00
N SER A 196 26.14 17.94 12.93
CA SER A 196 27.59 17.89 12.62
C SER A 196 27.95 16.69 11.73
N GLU A 197 27.36 15.54 11.99
CA GLU A 197 27.53 14.32 11.22
C GLU A 197 26.95 14.46 9.80
N TYR A 198 25.75 15.02 9.71
CA TYR A 198 25.11 15.31 8.44
C TYR A 198 25.97 16.23 7.58
N VAL A 199 26.48 17.34 8.13
CA VAL A 199 27.35 18.30 7.42
C VAL A 199 28.64 17.62 6.96
N SER A 200 29.29 16.82 7.83
CA SER A 200 30.52 16.09 7.48
C SER A 200 30.28 15.09 6.33
N SER A 201 29.15 14.39 6.35
CA SER A 201 28.78 13.46 5.25
C SER A 201 28.57 14.19 3.92
N ILE A 202 27.91 15.34 3.95
CA ILE A 202 27.74 16.18 2.74
C ILE A 202 29.09 16.66 2.18
N GLU A 203 30.02 17.05 3.07
CA GLU A 203 31.38 17.45 2.63
C GLU A 203 32.13 16.27 2.01
N THR A 204 32.02 15.08 2.59
CA THR A 204 32.61 13.86 2.02
C THR A 204 32.04 13.55 0.64
N ILE A 205 30.72 13.63 0.45
CA ILE A 205 30.07 13.42 -0.85
C ILE A 205 30.57 14.45 -1.88
N LYS A 206 30.68 15.73 -1.49
CA LYS A 206 31.20 16.77 -2.38
C LYS A 206 32.64 16.48 -2.83
N ASN A 207 33.47 15.92 -1.95
CA ASN A 207 34.83 15.49 -2.28
C ASN A 207 34.82 14.32 -3.28
N TYR A 208 33.96 13.31 -3.10
CA TYR A 208 33.81 12.21 -4.08
C TYR A 208 33.36 12.72 -5.46
N ILE A 209 32.45 13.68 -5.49
CA ILE A 209 32.04 14.32 -6.76
C ILE A 209 33.22 15.07 -7.40
N ALA A 210 34.00 15.81 -6.59
CA ALA A 210 35.14 16.56 -7.11
C ALA A 210 36.29 15.67 -7.61
N SER A 211 36.51 14.50 -7.00
CA SER A 211 37.53 13.53 -7.42
C SER A 211 37.07 12.68 -8.62
N GLY A 212 35.76 12.69 -8.97
CA GLY A 212 35.21 11.89 -10.05
C GLY A 212 34.80 10.48 -9.67
N ASP A 213 34.73 10.15 -8.37
CA ASP A 213 34.29 8.85 -7.88
C ASP A 213 32.78 8.65 -8.09
N CYS A 214 32.01 9.72 -8.06
CA CYS A 214 30.61 9.77 -8.46
C CYS A 214 30.26 11.18 -8.96
N TYR A 215 29.13 11.32 -9.66
CA TYR A 215 28.64 12.64 -10.07
C TYR A 215 27.35 13.06 -9.35
N GLN A 216 26.68 12.11 -8.71
CA GLN A 216 25.47 12.34 -7.91
C GLN A 216 25.37 11.29 -6.80
N THR A 217 24.93 11.70 -5.61
CA THR A 217 24.60 10.83 -4.50
C THR A 217 23.37 11.37 -3.77
N ASN A 218 22.41 10.50 -3.50
CA ASN A 218 21.28 10.80 -2.62
C ASN A 218 21.69 10.50 -1.17
N TYR A 219 21.57 11.49 -0.30
CA TYR A 219 21.85 11.36 1.13
C TYR A 219 20.61 11.75 1.93
N THR A 220 20.10 10.83 2.74
CA THR A 220 18.87 11.03 3.51
C THR A 220 19.13 10.87 5.00
N GLN A 221 18.22 11.40 5.80
CA GLN A 221 18.06 11.08 7.20
C GLN A 221 16.57 10.92 7.47
N HIS A 222 16.22 10.24 8.55
CA HIS A 222 14.83 10.22 8.94
C HIS A 222 14.57 10.96 10.25
N PHE A 223 13.33 11.37 10.41
CA PHE A 223 12.83 12.04 11.59
C PHE A 223 11.73 11.19 12.18
N SER A 224 11.75 11.03 13.50
CA SER A 224 10.74 10.27 14.24
C SER A 224 10.18 11.07 15.40
N ALA A 225 8.93 10.82 15.72
CA ALA A 225 8.29 11.34 16.93
C ALA A 225 7.28 10.31 17.44
N PRO A 226 7.18 10.07 18.74
CA PRO A 226 6.12 9.24 19.29
C PRO A 226 4.79 9.99 19.18
N PHE A 227 3.71 9.24 18.93
CA PHE A 227 2.36 9.78 18.84
C PHE A 227 1.36 8.91 19.62
N GLU A 228 0.17 9.42 19.80
CA GLU A 228 -1.01 8.67 20.24
C GLU A 228 -2.24 9.10 19.46
N GLY A 229 -3.29 8.30 19.52
CA GLY A 229 -4.53 8.55 18.79
C GLY A 229 -4.58 7.85 17.44
N ASP A 230 -5.47 8.33 16.56
CA ASP A 230 -5.72 7.71 15.26
C ASP A 230 -4.78 8.29 14.19
N GLU A 231 -3.86 7.48 13.67
CA GLU A 231 -2.94 7.83 12.59
C GLU A 231 -3.66 8.23 11.28
N TRP A 232 -4.90 7.79 11.11
CA TRP A 232 -5.74 8.20 10.00
C TRP A 232 -6.00 9.71 10.00
N GLU A 233 -6.16 10.32 11.16
CA GLU A 233 -6.33 11.78 11.28
C GLU A 233 -5.07 12.51 10.80
N ALA A 234 -3.87 12.01 11.14
CA ALA A 234 -2.62 12.56 10.63
C ALA A 234 -2.54 12.44 9.11
N TYR A 235 -2.88 11.27 8.56
CA TYR A 235 -2.90 11.05 7.12
C TYR A 235 -3.83 12.03 6.42
N ARG A 236 -5.06 12.20 6.90
CA ARG A 236 -6.03 13.14 6.33
C ARG A 236 -5.50 14.59 6.26
N VAL A 237 -4.82 15.05 7.31
CA VAL A 237 -4.19 16.37 7.33
C VAL A 237 -3.03 16.45 6.34
N LEU A 238 -2.12 15.46 6.33
CA LEU A 238 -0.99 15.41 5.42
C LEU A 238 -1.45 15.36 3.96
N ARG A 239 -2.48 14.61 3.66
CA ARG A 239 -3.08 14.47 2.33
C ARG A 239 -3.51 15.82 1.72
N THR A 240 -3.98 16.76 2.55
CA THR A 240 -4.36 18.10 2.08
C THR A 240 -3.15 18.99 1.77
N THR A 241 -2.01 18.74 2.43
CA THR A 241 -0.81 19.57 2.35
C THR A 241 0.20 19.01 1.34
N CYS A 242 0.33 17.68 1.32
CA CYS A 242 1.27 16.96 0.46
C CYS A 242 0.47 16.10 -0.52
N ALA A 243 -0.31 16.74 -1.39
CA ALA A 243 -1.18 16.06 -2.35
C ALA A 243 -0.36 15.36 -3.45
N SER A 244 0.27 14.23 -3.12
CA SER A 244 0.99 13.37 -4.05
C SER A 244 0.09 12.18 -4.41
N PRO A 245 -0.05 11.81 -5.69
CA PRO A 245 -0.72 10.58 -6.08
C PRO A 245 0.20 9.38 -5.82
N TYR A 246 -0.34 8.32 -5.23
CA TYR A 246 0.25 7.01 -4.94
C TYR A 246 1.56 7.02 -4.14
#